data_6c1588abdbe54a891bd55d0c30f990b7
#
_entry.id   6c1588abdbe54a891bd55d0c30f990b7
#
_cell.length_a   1.000
_cell.length_b   1.000
_cell.length_c   1.000
_cell.angle_alpha   90.00
_cell.angle_beta   90.00
_cell.angle_gamma   90.00
#
_symmetry.space_group_name_H-M   'P 1'
#
loop_
_entity.id
_entity.type
_entity.pdbx_description
1 polymer ?
#
loop_
_entity_poly.entity_id
_entity_poly.type
_entity_poly.pdbx_seq_one_letter_code
_entity_poly.pdbx_strand_id
1 'polypeptide(L)'
;MKLSPRSRERRDWQAKAPAPPLGQTLSSVRLVARPILFLALLAAGTLYAADGPRLFYSRTFPGSQPAYFQITLDRDGNGVYGEAPDDDFPLKFRLSEAETRQVFALLEKLDYFKHPVDSAAKVAFMGAKTLRYENGDQKGEIRFNYTEDLAAREMQDWFERMAESAQDCASLERAAKYDKLGVPNVLSLLRSAMDHNRLVAKDQFLPMLDRIVKNETYMHASRVGAAELAEIIRNGKPQ
;
A
#
# COMPACT_ATOMS: atom_id res chain seq x y z
N MET A 1 -2.92 63.26 12.17
CA MET A 1 -2.99 63.62 10.75
C MET A 1 -3.91 62.63 10.06
N LYS A 2 -5.10 63.09 9.71
CA LYS A 2 -6.18 62.36 9.06
C LYS A 2 -5.80 62.06 7.60
N LEU A 3 -6.16 60.93 7.05
CA LEU A 3 -6.75 60.84 5.70
C LEU A 3 -7.45 59.48 5.49
N SER A 4 -8.62 59.64 5.02
CA SER A 4 -9.83 58.90 4.80
C SER A 4 -9.80 57.93 3.60
N PRO A 5 -10.85 57.10 3.39
CA PRO A 5 -10.86 55.92 2.52
C PRO A 5 -11.34 56.25 1.12
N ARG A 6 -10.95 55.44 0.14
CA ARG A 6 -11.55 55.46 -1.20
C ARG A 6 -12.27 54.14 -1.51
N SER A 7 -13.58 54.31 -1.51
CA SER A 7 -14.57 53.47 -2.19
C SER A 7 -14.41 53.56 -3.72
N ARG A 8 -14.52 52.44 -4.44
CA ARG A 8 -14.93 52.36 -5.86
C ARG A 8 -15.61 51.01 -6.05
N GLU A 9 -16.87 51.03 -6.16
CA GLU A 9 -17.74 51.02 -7.35
C GLU A 9 -17.82 49.65 -8.05
N ARG A 10 -18.96 49.03 -7.77
CA ARG A 10 -19.49 47.86 -8.53
C ARG A 10 -19.99 48.38 -9.86
N ARG A 11 -19.63 47.71 -10.94
CA ARG A 11 -20.32 47.84 -12.23
C ARG A 11 -21.08 46.57 -12.51
N ASP A 12 -22.37 46.68 -12.43
CA ASP A 12 -23.37 45.75 -12.91
C ASP A 12 -23.29 45.67 -14.44
N TRP A 13 -23.08 44.49 -14.97
CA TRP A 13 -23.36 44.19 -16.37
C TRP A 13 -24.49 43.17 -16.44
N GLN A 14 -25.72 43.67 -16.48
CA GLN A 14 -26.86 42.92 -16.95
C GLN A 14 -26.85 42.99 -18.48
N ALA A 15 -26.56 41.89 -19.16
CA ALA A 15 -26.82 41.73 -20.57
C ALA A 15 -28.11 40.94 -20.76
N LYS A 16 -29.04 41.65 -21.34
CA LYS A 16 -30.40 41.30 -21.70
C LYS A 16 -30.40 40.23 -22.82
N ALA A 17 -31.05 39.11 -22.61
CA ALA A 17 -31.29 38.10 -23.62
C ALA A 17 -32.44 38.51 -24.56
N PRO A 18 -32.34 38.26 -25.86
CA PRO A 18 -33.48 38.47 -26.78
C PRO A 18 -34.40 37.24 -26.81
N ALA A 19 -35.71 37.55 -26.96
CA ALA A 19 -36.79 36.58 -27.03
C ALA A 19 -36.83 35.83 -28.39
N PRO A 20 -37.35 34.59 -28.44
CA PRO A 20 -37.49 33.85 -29.69
C PRO A 20 -38.78 34.21 -30.45
N PRO A 21 -38.79 34.15 -31.77
CA PRO A 21 -39.98 34.40 -32.57
C PRO A 21 -40.92 33.18 -32.61
N LEU A 22 -42.22 33.52 -32.53
CA LEU A 22 -43.35 32.63 -32.73
C LEU A 22 -43.56 32.38 -34.25
N GLY A 23 -43.85 31.17 -34.61
CA GLY A 23 -44.64 30.97 -35.80
C GLY A 23 -44.37 29.68 -36.62
N GLN A 24 -45.40 28.82 -36.62
CA GLN A 24 -45.86 27.98 -37.74
C GLN A 24 -45.06 26.68 -38.02
N THR A 25 -45.59 25.52 -38.27
CA THR A 25 -46.94 24.97 -38.62
C THR A 25 -46.83 23.44 -38.55
N LEU A 26 -47.95 22.82 -38.28
CA LEU A 26 -48.18 21.38 -38.27
C LEU A 26 -47.81 20.70 -39.60
N SER A 27 -47.06 19.62 -39.53
CA SER A 27 -47.11 18.55 -40.52
C SER A 27 -46.91 17.20 -39.86
N SER A 28 -47.95 16.47 -39.86
CA SER A 28 -48.12 15.08 -39.45
C SER A 28 -47.31 14.13 -40.33
N VAL A 29 -46.35 13.40 -39.77
CA VAL A 29 -45.81 12.17 -40.37
C VAL A 29 -45.63 11.09 -39.29
N ARG A 30 -46.55 10.17 -39.35
CA ARG A 30 -46.52 8.74 -39.09
C ARG A 30 -45.49 8.17 -38.11
N LEU A 31 -46.06 7.75 -37.00
CA LEU A 31 -45.69 6.71 -36.10
C LEU A 31 -45.10 5.48 -36.81
N VAL A 32 -43.82 5.19 -36.65
CA VAL A 32 -43.27 3.85 -36.80
C VAL A 32 -42.60 3.51 -35.49
N ALA A 33 -43.27 2.64 -34.78
CA ALA A 33 -42.81 2.01 -33.55
C ALA A 33 -41.50 1.24 -33.83
N ARG A 34 -40.45 1.61 -33.13
CA ARG A 34 -39.34 0.73 -32.81
C ARG A 34 -39.04 0.88 -31.31
N PRO A 35 -39.65 0.05 -30.52
CA PRO A 35 -39.29 -0.04 -29.12
C PRO A 35 -38.14 -1.03 -28.92
N ILE A 36 -37.38 -0.79 -27.89
CA ILE A 36 -36.68 -1.82 -27.13
C ILE A 36 -35.36 -2.32 -27.74
N LEU A 37 -34.31 -1.52 -27.64
CA LEU A 37 -32.94 -2.04 -27.49
C LEU A 37 -32.02 -1.03 -26.76
N PHE A 38 -32.47 -0.50 -25.64
CA PHE A 38 -31.64 0.42 -24.84
C PHE A 38 -31.81 0.19 -23.33
N LEU A 39 -31.98 -1.09 -22.93
CA LEU A 39 -32.06 -1.41 -21.51
C LEU A 39 -31.28 -2.68 -21.17
N ALA A 40 -30.06 -2.81 -21.69
CA ALA A 40 -29.20 -3.96 -21.35
C ALA A 40 -27.72 -3.57 -21.20
N LEU A 41 -27.40 -2.33 -20.78
CA LEU A 41 -26.02 -1.92 -20.60
C LEU A 41 -25.83 -1.09 -19.30
N LEU A 42 -26.52 -1.43 -18.24
CA LEU A 42 -26.36 -0.80 -16.93
C LEU A 42 -26.28 -1.83 -15.80
N ALA A 43 -25.77 -3.02 -16.11
CA ALA A 43 -25.36 -4.00 -15.13
C ALA A 43 -23.87 -4.32 -15.30
N ALA A 44 -23.03 -3.30 -15.59
CA ALA A 44 -21.66 -3.33 -15.15
C ALA A 44 -21.68 -3.09 -13.64
N GLY A 45 -22.23 -4.07 -12.91
CA GLY A 45 -22.02 -4.18 -11.49
C GLY A 45 -20.54 -4.06 -11.29
N THR A 46 -20.10 -3.11 -10.47
CA THR A 46 -18.81 -3.15 -9.83
C THR A 46 -18.67 -4.56 -9.31
N LEU A 47 -17.90 -5.38 -10.03
CA LEU A 47 -17.30 -6.55 -9.45
C LEU A 47 -16.43 -6.01 -8.30
N TYR A 48 -17.05 -5.81 -7.15
CA TYR A 48 -16.33 -5.90 -5.90
C TYR A 48 -15.66 -7.26 -6.00
N ALA A 49 -14.34 -7.24 -6.17
CA ALA A 49 -13.56 -8.45 -6.09
C ALA A 49 -14.02 -9.15 -4.83
N ALA A 50 -14.62 -10.32 -4.99
CA ALA A 50 -15.12 -11.12 -3.88
C ALA A 50 -14.03 -11.15 -2.83
N ASP A 51 -14.38 -10.81 -1.59
CA ASP A 51 -13.46 -10.73 -0.47
C ASP A 51 -12.77 -12.08 -0.27
N GLY A 52 -11.67 -12.28 -1.00
CA GLY A 52 -10.78 -13.40 -0.76
C GLY A 52 -10.15 -13.29 0.63
N PRO A 53 -9.52 -14.36 1.09
CA PRO A 53 -8.86 -14.38 2.40
C PRO A 53 -7.91 -13.21 2.56
N ARG A 54 -8.11 -12.39 3.59
CA ARG A 54 -7.27 -11.23 3.91
C ARG A 54 -6.75 -11.32 5.32
N LEU A 55 -5.46 -11.11 5.46
CA LEU A 55 -4.78 -10.88 6.71
C LEU A 55 -4.53 -9.39 6.86
N PHE A 56 -4.81 -8.87 8.05
CA PHE A 56 -4.52 -7.51 8.44
C PHE A 56 -3.64 -7.51 9.68
N TYR A 57 -2.64 -6.66 9.69
CA TYR A 57 -1.83 -6.36 10.85
C TYR A 57 -1.73 -4.84 11.02
N SER A 58 -1.78 -4.38 12.25
CA SER A 58 -1.38 -3.02 12.58
C SER A 58 -0.59 -2.96 13.87
N ARG A 59 0.31 -1.98 13.96
CA ARG A 59 1.05 -1.66 15.16
C ARG A 59 0.93 -0.17 15.45
N THR A 60 0.61 0.17 16.70
CA THR A 60 0.66 1.53 17.23
C THR A 60 1.66 1.57 18.36
N PHE A 61 2.75 2.31 18.16
CA PHE A 61 3.79 2.50 19.19
C PHE A 61 4.22 3.97 19.19
N PRO A 62 3.62 4.80 20.04
CA PRO A 62 4.01 6.20 20.19
C PRO A 62 5.51 6.35 20.49
N GLY A 63 6.18 7.25 19.77
CA GLY A 63 7.62 7.46 19.89
C GLY A 63 8.48 6.58 18.98
N SER A 64 7.93 5.59 18.25
CA SER A 64 8.60 4.92 17.15
C SER A 64 8.42 5.69 15.84
N GLN A 65 9.23 5.37 14.84
CA GLN A 65 9.07 5.85 13.47
C GLN A 65 8.96 4.66 12.53
N PRO A 66 7.77 4.51 11.91
CA PRO A 66 6.54 5.25 12.14
C PRO A 66 5.89 4.90 13.50
N ALA A 67 5.10 5.84 14.04
CA ALA A 67 4.33 5.60 15.26
C ALA A 67 3.14 4.65 15.05
N TYR A 68 2.67 4.57 13.82
CA TYR A 68 1.62 3.66 13.35
C TYR A 68 2.01 3.10 11.99
N PHE A 69 1.72 1.84 11.77
CA PHE A 69 1.64 1.27 10.42
C PHE A 69 0.62 0.14 10.37
N GLN A 70 0.17 -0.15 9.17
CA GLN A 70 -0.70 -1.27 8.87
C GLN A 70 -0.27 -1.99 7.61
N ILE A 71 -0.58 -3.28 7.55
CA ILE A 71 -0.40 -4.11 6.36
C ILE A 71 -1.65 -4.94 6.15
N THR A 72 -2.11 -4.98 4.90
CA THR A 72 -3.09 -5.95 4.42
C THR A 72 -2.40 -6.89 3.46
N LEU A 73 -2.60 -8.20 3.62
CA LEU A 73 -2.03 -9.25 2.78
C LEU A 73 -3.14 -10.19 2.30
N ASP A 74 -3.23 -10.42 0.99
CA ASP A 74 -4.12 -11.41 0.42
C ASP A 74 -3.45 -12.79 0.24
N ARG A 75 -4.26 -13.79 -0.16
CA ARG A 75 -3.78 -15.17 -0.36
C ARG A 75 -2.84 -15.32 -1.56
N ASP A 76 -2.84 -14.38 -2.49
CA ASP A 76 -1.97 -14.34 -3.66
C ASP A 76 -0.61 -13.68 -3.37
N GLY A 77 -0.41 -13.23 -2.12
CA GLY A 77 0.79 -12.57 -1.66
C GLY A 77 0.85 -11.08 -1.94
N ASN A 78 -0.23 -10.48 -2.46
CA ASN A 78 -0.26 -9.03 -2.65
C ASN A 78 -0.44 -8.35 -1.29
N GLY A 79 0.50 -7.48 -0.97
CA GLY A 79 0.53 -6.71 0.27
C GLY A 79 0.38 -5.23 0.03
N VAL A 80 -0.24 -4.56 0.99
CA VAL A 80 -0.39 -3.09 1.01
C VAL A 80 0.05 -2.59 2.38
N TYR A 81 1.10 -1.76 2.41
CA TYR A 81 1.63 -1.10 3.60
C TYR A 81 1.20 0.36 3.63
N GLY A 82 0.75 0.85 4.77
CA GLY A 82 0.41 2.24 5.02
C GLY A 82 0.84 2.71 6.40
N GLU A 83 1.17 3.99 6.54
CA GLU A 83 1.58 4.64 7.81
C GLU A 83 0.42 5.39 8.48
N ALA A 84 -0.77 5.34 7.90
CA ALA A 84 -2.02 5.82 8.46
C ALA A 84 -3.16 4.84 8.10
N PRO A 85 -4.28 4.84 8.87
CA PRO A 85 -5.44 4.00 8.53
C PRO A 85 -6.03 4.29 7.15
N ASP A 86 -5.95 5.54 6.71
CA ASP A 86 -6.45 6.09 5.45
C ASP A 86 -5.30 6.73 4.64
N ASP A 87 -4.17 6.03 4.54
CA ASP A 87 -3.01 6.49 3.79
C ASP A 87 -3.34 6.67 2.31
N ASP A 88 -3.17 7.90 1.79
CA ASP A 88 -3.44 8.23 0.39
C ASP A 88 -2.41 7.61 -0.59
N PHE A 89 -1.24 7.22 -0.10
CA PHE A 89 -0.12 6.73 -0.91
C PHE A 89 0.50 5.44 -0.36
N PRO A 90 -0.32 4.39 -0.14
CA PRO A 90 0.18 3.15 0.43
C PRO A 90 1.18 2.47 -0.50
N LEU A 91 2.19 1.84 0.07
CA LEU A 91 3.18 1.07 -0.67
C LEU A 91 2.64 -0.32 -0.96
N LYS A 92 2.72 -0.76 -2.21
CA LYS A 92 2.31 -2.10 -2.63
C LYS A 92 3.54 -2.98 -2.81
N PHE A 93 3.42 -4.22 -2.37
CA PHE A 93 4.47 -5.23 -2.55
C PHE A 93 3.85 -6.59 -2.86
N ARG A 94 4.67 -7.56 -3.21
CA ARG A 94 4.21 -8.93 -3.42
C ARG A 94 5.21 -9.90 -2.81
N LEU A 95 4.74 -10.73 -1.88
CA LEU A 95 5.48 -11.86 -1.36
C LEU A 95 5.63 -12.94 -2.44
N SER A 96 6.73 -13.69 -2.38
CA SER A 96 6.83 -14.93 -3.14
C SER A 96 5.78 -15.94 -2.65
N GLU A 97 5.49 -16.93 -3.48
CA GLU A 97 4.55 -18.01 -3.13
C GLU A 97 5.00 -18.77 -1.88
N ALA A 98 6.31 -18.98 -1.72
CA ALA A 98 6.87 -19.65 -0.55
C ALA A 98 6.69 -18.84 0.73
N GLU A 99 6.95 -17.52 0.69
CA GLU A 99 6.72 -16.60 1.81
C GLU A 99 5.22 -16.53 2.18
N THR A 100 4.35 -16.41 1.18
CA THR A 100 2.89 -16.37 1.38
C THR A 100 2.41 -17.65 2.07
N ARG A 101 2.86 -18.84 1.61
CA ARG A 101 2.51 -20.11 2.25
C ARG A 101 2.93 -20.16 3.73
N GLN A 102 4.12 -19.65 4.06
CA GLN A 102 4.61 -19.63 5.45
C GLN A 102 3.72 -18.75 6.35
N VAL A 103 3.36 -17.56 5.87
CA VAL A 103 2.48 -16.66 6.63
C VAL A 103 1.11 -17.29 6.86
N PHE A 104 0.50 -17.87 5.83
CA PHE A 104 -0.82 -18.49 5.97
C PHE A 104 -0.79 -19.81 6.77
N ALA A 105 0.33 -20.54 6.79
CA ALA A 105 0.50 -21.67 7.68
C ALA A 105 0.54 -21.27 9.17
N LEU A 106 1.10 -20.09 9.49
CA LEU A 106 1.02 -19.53 10.84
C LEU A 106 -0.40 -19.14 11.23
N LEU A 107 -1.19 -18.59 10.29
CA LEU A 107 -2.60 -18.31 10.52
C LEU A 107 -3.39 -19.57 10.92
N GLU A 108 -3.14 -20.69 10.25
CA GLU A 108 -3.75 -21.99 10.57
C GLU A 108 -3.35 -22.47 11.97
N LYS A 109 -2.07 -22.35 12.34
CA LYS A 109 -1.58 -22.65 13.71
C LYS A 109 -2.23 -21.80 14.78
N LEU A 110 -2.61 -20.55 14.45
CA LEU A 110 -3.28 -19.61 15.33
C LEU A 110 -4.83 -19.75 15.30
N ASP A 111 -5.33 -20.84 14.74
CA ASP A 111 -6.78 -21.10 14.58
C ASP A 111 -7.56 -19.89 14.08
N TYR A 112 -7.00 -19.20 13.09
CA TYR A 112 -7.61 -18.02 12.48
C TYR A 112 -7.95 -16.90 13.47
N PHE A 113 -7.13 -16.76 14.52
CA PHE A 113 -7.30 -15.75 15.58
C PHE A 113 -8.59 -15.88 16.42
N LYS A 114 -9.07 -17.10 16.63
CA LYS A 114 -10.25 -17.36 17.47
C LYS A 114 -9.94 -17.30 18.96
N HIS A 115 -8.66 -17.39 19.35
CA HIS A 115 -8.22 -17.42 20.73
C HIS A 115 -7.27 -16.24 21.02
N PRO A 116 -7.39 -15.59 22.20
CA PRO A 116 -6.50 -14.53 22.59
C PRO A 116 -5.07 -15.07 22.81
N VAL A 117 -4.08 -14.25 22.44
CA VAL A 117 -2.65 -14.58 22.59
C VAL A 117 -1.92 -13.58 23.48
N ASP A 118 -2.62 -12.60 24.05
CA ASP A 118 -1.99 -11.60 24.92
C ASP A 118 -1.49 -12.27 26.21
N SER A 119 -0.26 -11.93 26.60
CA SER A 119 0.34 -12.47 27.82
C SER A 119 -0.13 -11.69 29.04
N ALA A 120 -0.42 -12.42 30.11
CA ALA A 120 -0.68 -11.82 31.44
C ALA A 120 0.58 -11.26 32.11
N ALA A 121 1.76 -11.43 31.53
CA ALA A 121 3.02 -10.93 32.07
C ALA A 121 3.02 -9.39 32.18
N LYS A 122 3.52 -8.89 33.32
CA LYS A 122 3.70 -7.45 33.53
C LYS A 122 4.94 -6.97 32.77
N VAL A 123 4.75 -6.60 31.51
CA VAL A 123 5.81 -6.06 30.66
C VAL A 123 5.56 -4.59 30.37
N ALA A 124 6.61 -3.87 29.98
CA ALA A 124 6.46 -2.51 29.46
C ALA A 124 5.54 -2.47 28.23
N PHE A 125 4.99 -1.31 27.93
CA PHE A 125 4.23 -1.14 26.69
C PHE A 125 5.17 -1.25 25.49
N MET A 126 4.98 -2.28 24.68
CA MET A 126 5.79 -2.61 23.49
C MET A 126 5.04 -2.32 22.18
N GLY A 127 3.99 -1.51 22.26
CA GLY A 127 3.11 -1.18 21.14
C GLY A 127 1.86 -2.06 21.07
N ALA A 128 0.71 -1.43 20.86
CA ALA A 128 -0.54 -2.14 20.61
C ALA A 128 -0.51 -2.75 19.20
N LYS A 129 -0.71 -4.05 19.14
CA LYS A 129 -0.73 -4.83 17.90
C LYS A 129 -2.10 -5.45 17.69
N THR A 130 -2.56 -5.43 16.45
CA THR A 130 -3.81 -6.08 16.02
C THR A 130 -3.50 -7.00 14.87
N LEU A 131 -3.94 -8.25 14.97
CA LEU A 131 -3.99 -9.20 13.87
C LEU A 131 -5.45 -9.53 13.58
N ARG A 132 -5.86 -9.44 12.33
CA ARG A 132 -7.23 -9.75 11.89
C ARG A 132 -7.20 -10.58 10.62
N TYR A 133 -8.10 -11.55 10.55
CA TYR A 133 -8.37 -12.37 9.39
C TYR A 133 -9.82 -12.23 8.96
N GLU A 134 -10.04 -12.11 7.67
CA GLU A 134 -11.36 -12.04 7.05
C GLU A 134 -11.39 -12.89 5.79
N ASN A 135 -12.42 -13.74 5.68
CA ASN A 135 -12.71 -14.55 4.50
C ASN A 135 -14.21 -14.85 4.46
N GLY A 136 -14.98 -14.01 3.80
CA GLY A 136 -16.43 -14.08 3.82
C GLY A 136 -16.98 -14.00 5.26
N ASP A 137 -17.68 -15.03 5.70
CA ASP A 137 -18.25 -15.11 7.05
C ASP A 137 -17.23 -15.49 8.13
N GLN A 138 -16.07 -16.03 7.75
CA GLN A 138 -15.01 -16.38 8.68
C GLN A 138 -14.21 -15.15 9.05
N LYS A 139 -14.27 -14.76 10.33
CA LYS A 139 -13.53 -13.60 10.87
C LYS A 139 -12.89 -13.97 12.19
N GLY A 140 -11.71 -13.42 12.43
CA GLY A 140 -11.03 -13.52 13.72
C GLY A 140 -10.15 -12.29 13.94
N GLU A 141 -10.05 -11.84 15.18
CA GLU A 141 -9.22 -10.72 15.57
C GLU A 141 -8.60 -10.96 16.95
N ILE A 142 -7.32 -10.69 17.06
CA ILE A 142 -6.60 -10.66 18.33
C ILE A 142 -5.87 -9.34 18.48
N ARG A 143 -5.82 -8.86 19.73
CA ARG A 143 -5.06 -7.66 20.11
C ARG A 143 -4.14 -8.00 21.25
N PHE A 144 -2.91 -7.53 21.21
CA PHE A 144 -1.93 -7.78 22.25
C PHE A 144 -0.87 -6.68 22.30
N ASN A 145 -0.30 -6.51 23.50
CA ASN A 145 0.92 -5.73 23.69
C ASN A 145 2.16 -6.63 23.58
N TYR A 146 2.09 -7.81 24.23
CA TYR A 146 3.15 -8.81 24.24
C TYR A 146 2.52 -10.20 24.25
N THR A 147 3.17 -11.15 23.61
CA THR A 147 2.72 -12.54 23.58
C THR A 147 3.87 -13.50 23.82
N GLU A 148 3.59 -14.61 24.49
CA GLU A 148 4.50 -15.75 24.66
C GLU A 148 4.23 -16.85 23.64
N ASP A 149 3.12 -16.76 22.92
CA ASP A 149 2.80 -17.70 21.84
C ASP A 149 3.80 -17.55 20.69
N LEU A 150 4.49 -18.66 20.39
CA LEU A 150 5.57 -18.66 19.39
C LEU A 150 5.06 -18.39 17.97
N ALA A 151 3.87 -18.91 17.62
CA ALA A 151 3.31 -18.69 16.29
C ALA A 151 2.84 -17.23 16.11
N ALA A 152 2.30 -16.63 17.17
CA ALA A 152 1.92 -15.22 17.15
C ALA A 152 3.14 -14.29 17.06
N ARG A 153 4.24 -14.63 17.75
CA ARG A 153 5.52 -13.89 17.64
C ARG A 153 6.12 -14.01 16.24
N GLU A 154 6.10 -15.21 15.67
CA GLU A 154 6.59 -15.45 14.31
C GLU A 154 5.71 -14.70 13.28
N MET A 155 4.39 -14.71 13.44
CA MET A 155 3.47 -13.93 12.61
C MET A 155 3.74 -12.43 12.71
N GLN A 156 3.93 -11.91 13.92
CA GLN A 156 4.33 -10.52 14.14
C GLN A 156 5.64 -10.20 13.41
N ASP A 157 6.68 -11.03 13.55
CA ASP A 157 7.98 -10.83 12.90
C ASP A 157 7.84 -10.78 11.36
N TRP A 158 6.97 -11.62 10.77
CA TRP A 158 6.67 -11.55 9.35
C TRP A 158 6.14 -10.18 8.92
N PHE A 159 5.18 -9.62 9.66
CA PHE A 159 4.62 -8.30 9.34
C PHE A 159 5.61 -7.16 9.58
N GLU A 160 6.45 -7.26 10.61
CA GLU A 160 7.53 -6.28 10.84
C GLU A 160 8.55 -6.30 9.68
N ARG A 161 8.94 -7.48 9.20
CA ARG A 161 9.83 -7.60 8.03
C ARG A 161 9.19 -7.09 6.74
N MET A 162 7.88 -7.29 6.55
CA MET A 162 7.17 -6.71 5.40
C MET A 162 7.20 -5.17 5.47
N ALA A 163 6.95 -4.59 6.65
CA ALA A 163 7.02 -3.14 6.85
C ALA A 163 8.43 -2.60 6.57
N GLU A 164 9.46 -3.21 7.14
CA GLU A 164 10.87 -2.85 6.90
C GLU A 164 11.21 -2.92 5.40
N SER A 165 10.85 -4.01 4.73
CA SER A 165 11.12 -4.18 3.29
C SER A 165 10.39 -3.14 2.41
N ALA A 166 9.15 -2.78 2.76
CA ALA A 166 8.41 -1.73 2.05
C ALA A 166 9.09 -0.36 2.22
N GLN A 167 9.51 -0.01 3.45
CA GLN A 167 10.24 1.22 3.74
C GLN A 167 11.61 1.27 3.06
N ASP A 168 12.33 0.15 3.04
CA ASP A 168 13.62 0.03 2.35
C ASP A 168 13.47 0.23 0.84
N CYS A 169 12.42 -0.33 0.24
CA CYS A 169 12.11 -0.13 -1.18
C CYS A 169 11.85 1.35 -1.47
N ALA A 170 10.99 2.00 -0.69
CA ALA A 170 10.72 3.43 -0.82
C ALA A 170 11.97 4.30 -0.61
N SER A 171 12.86 3.88 0.32
CA SER A 171 14.13 4.57 0.57
C SER A 171 15.08 4.46 -0.61
N LEU A 172 15.19 3.28 -1.22
CA LEU A 172 15.97 3.09 -2.44
C LEU A 172 15.44 3.91 -3.60
N GLU A 173 14.12 3.92 -3.81
CA GLU A 173 13.49 4.72 -4.86
C GLU A 173 13.74 6.21 -4.67
N ARG A 174 13.60 6.70 -3.43
CA ARG A 174 13.85 8.10 -3.08
C ARG A 174 15.30 8.48 -3.31
N ALA A 175 16.26 7.67 -2.82
CA ALA A 175 17.69 7.92 -3.02
C ALA A 175 18.04 7.90 -4.52
N ALA A 176 17.56 6.92 -5.27
CA ALA A 176 17.81 6.82 -6.70
C ALA A 176 17.25 8.03 -7.48
N LYS A 177 16.14 8.60 -7.05
CA LYS A 177 15.51 9.74 -7.73
C LYS A 177 16.10 11.09 -7.33
N TYR A 178 16.41 11.28 -6.05
CA TYR A 178 16.71 12.61 -5.51
C TYR A 178 18.08 12.74 -4.85
N ASP A 179 18.71 11.64 -4.46
CA ASP A 179 20.00 11.63 -3.76
C ASP A 179 20.92 10.51 -4.26
N LYS A 180 21.44 10.69 -5.48
CA LYS A 180 22.32 9.69 -6.09
C LYS A 180 23.60 9.42 -5.28
N LEU A 181 24.06 10.38 -4.48
CA LEU A 181 25.23 10.23 -3.62
C LEU A 181 24.91 9.37 -2.38
N GLY A 182 23.66 9.34 -1.93
CA GLY A 182 23.19 8.51 -0.83
C GLY A 182 22.93 7.05 -1.23
N VAL A 183 22.84 6.73 -2.53
CA VAL A 183 22.55 5.37 -3.01
C VAL A 183 23.49 4.31 -2.43
N PRO A 184 24.83 4.48 -2.35
CA PRO A 184 25.71 3.46 -1.78
C PRO A 184 25.35 3.10 -0.33
N ASN A 185 24.96 4.10 0.46
CA ASN A 185 24.55 3.87 1.85
C ASN A 185 23.28 3.03 1.93
N VAL A 186 22.25 3.36 1.11
CA VAL A 186 21.00 2.58 1.06
C VAL A 186 21.26 1.15 0.60
N LEU A 187 22.10 0.93 -0.41
CA LEU A 187 22.48 -0.42 -0.85
C LEU A 187 23.20 -1.21 0.25
N SER A 188 24.03 -0.55 1.06
CA SER A 188 24.70 -1.17 2.21
C SER A 188 23.68 -1.60 3.29
N LEU A 189 22.67 -0.78 3.57
CA LEU A 189 21.59 -1.12 4.50
C LEU A 189 20.76 -2.30 3.98
N LEU A 190 20.40 -2.31 2.70
CA LEU A 190 19.72 -3.44 2.05
C LEU A 190 20.53 -4.73 2.15
N ARG A 191 21.85 -4.64 1.93
CA ARG A 191 22.75 -5.79 2.08
C ARG A 191 22.70 -6.32 3.50
N SER A 192 22.80 -5.44 4.49
CA SER A 192 22.69 -5.81 5.91
C SER A 192 21.35 -6.46 6.23
N ALA A 193 20.23 -5.89 5.74
CA ALA A 193 18.90 -6.50 5.92
C ALA A 193 18.80 -7.90 5.33
N MET A 194 19.41 -8.13 4.14
CA MET A 194 19.49 -9.47 3.53
C MET A 194 20.34 -10.43 4.36
N ASP A 195 21.48 -9.98 4.89
CA ASP A 195 22.39 -10.81 5.67
C ASP A 195 21.78 -11.26 6.99
N HIS A 196 20.87 -10.46 7.55
CA HIS A 196 20.13 -10.77 8.78
C HIS A 196 18.74 -11.40 8.52
N ASN A 197 18.43 -11.80 7.27
CA ASN A 197 17.14 -12.37 6.87
C ASN A 197 15.93 -11.46 7.18
N ARG A 198 16.15 -10.13 7.20
CA ARG A 198 15.06 -9.16 7.41
C ARG A 198 14.30 -8.84 6.13
N LEU A 199 14.93 -8.98 4.96
CA LEU A 199 14.34 -8.61 3.68
C LEU A 199 13.39 -9.70 3.16
N VAL A 200 12.13 -9.31 2.88
CA VAL A 200 11.09 -10.15 2.25
C VAL A 200 10.58 -9.47 0.97
N ALA A 201 9.76 -10.16 0.18
CA ALA A 201 9.27 -9.63 -1.11
C ALA A 201 10.42 -9.09 -1.99
N LYS A 202 11.54 -9.81 -2.05
CA LYS A 202 12.82 -9.32 -2.58
C LYS A 202 12.75 -8.87 -4.04
N ASP A 203 11.87 -9.48 -4.84
CA ASP A 203 11.75 -9.20 -6.27
C ASP A 203 11.35 -7.75 -6.56
N GLN A 204 10.69 -7.08 -5.61
CA GLN A 204 10.28 -5.68 -5.77
C GLN A 204 11.47 -4.71 -5.94
N PHE A 205 12.67 -5.09 -5.47
CA PHE A 205 13.88 -4.27 -5.58
C PHE A 205 14.53 -4.36 -6.96
N LEU A 206 14.33 -5.45 -7.70
CA LEU A 206 15.01 -5.73 -8.96
C LEU A 206 14.87 -4.63 -10.01
N PRO A 207 13.68 -4.04 -10.27
CA PRO A 207 13.54 -2.99 -11.27
C PRO A 207 14.41 -1.76 -10.98
N MET A 208 14.54 -1.39 -9.70
CA MET A 208 15.35 -0.24 -9.30
C MET A 208 16.83 -0.57 -9.31
N LEU A 209 17.23 -1.74 -8.81
CA LEU A 209 18.61 -2.20 -8.86
C LEU A 209 19.13 -2.27 -10.32
N ASP A 210 18.33 -2.85 -11.23
CA ASP A 210 18.67 -2.90 -12.66
C ASP A 210 18.80 -1.51 -13.30
N ARG A 211 17.96 -0.56 -12.89
CA ARG A 211 18.06 0.83 -13.33
C ARG A 211 19.37 1.47 -12.89
N ILE A 212 19.76 1.26 -11.62
CA ILE A 212 21.02 1.78 -11.08
C ILE A 212 22.21 1.18 -11.83
N VAL A 213 22.22 -0.14 -12.07
CA VAL A 213 23.30 -0.83 -12.80
C VAL A 213 23.50 -0.25 -14.20
N LYS A 214 22.42 -0.02 -14.94
CA LYS A 214 22.45 0.43 -16.34
C LYS A 214 22.75 1.91 -16.53
N ASN A 215 22.67 2.72 -15.50
CA ASN A 215 22.75 4.18 -15.60
C ASN A 215 24.07 4.71 -15.11
N GLU A 216 24.90 5.19 -16.04
CA GLU A 216 26.24 5.73 -15.77
C GLU A 216 26.27 7.00 -14.92
N THR A 217 25.14 7.65 -14.69
CA THR A 217 25.07 8.82 -13.80
C THR A 217 25.21 8.46 -12.32
N TYR A 218 25.10 7.17 -11.97
CA TYR A 218 25.42 6.69 -10.63
C TYR A 218 26.92 6.37 -10.50
N MET A 219 27.43 6.51 -9.29
CA MET A 219 28.81 6.15 -8.98
C MET A 219 29.09 4.69 -9.31
N HIS A 220 30.34 4.38 -9.69
CA HIS A 220 30.75 3.00 -9.97
C HIS A 220 30.42 2.05 -8.80
N ALA A 221 30.72 2.46 -7.56
CA ALA A 221 30.40 1.68 -6.36
C ALA A 221 28.90 1.37 -6.22
N SER A 222 28.01 2.34 -6.54
CA SER A 222 26.55 2.11 -6.54
C SER A 222 26.14 1.08 -7.58
N ARG A 223 26.70 1.15 -8.78
CA ARG A 223 26.38 0.22 -9.86
C ARG A 223 26.85 -1.20 -9.54
N VAL A 224 28.04 -1.34 -8.96
CA VAL A 224 28.56 -2.65 -8.52
C VAL A 224 27.71 -3.23 -7.39
N GLY A 225 27.45 -2.45 -6.33
CA GLY A 225 26.64 -2.91 -5.21
C GLY A 225 25.20 -3.28 -5.61
N ALA A 226 24.60 -2.51 -6.55
CA ALA A 226 23.28 -2.85 -7.09
C ALA A 226 23.31 -4.14 -7.92
N ALA A 227 24.36 -4.38 -8.71
CA ALA A 227 24.54 -5.61 -9.48
C ALA A 227 24.66 -6.83 -8.55
N GLU A 228 25.50 -6.76 -7.52
CA GLU A 228 25.68 -7.82 -6.53
C GLU A 228 24.36 -8.16 -5.81
N LEU A 229 23.60 -7.13 -5.35
CA LEU A 229 22.30 -7.35 -4.71
C LEU A 229 21.30 -8.00 -5.67
N ALA A 230 21.20 -7.52 -6.90
CA ALA A 230 20.32 -8.08 -7.90
C ALA A 230 20.66 -9.56 -8.21
N GLU A 231 21.94 -9.88 -8.28
CA GLU A 231 22.42 -11.26 -8.49
C GLU A 231 22.01 -12.17 -7.33
N ILE A 232 22.22 -11.74 -6.08
CA ILE A 232 21.83 -12.50 -4.89
C ILE A 232 20.31 -12.71 -4.82
N ILE A 233 19.52 -11.68 -5.20
CA ILE A 233 18.05 -11.82 -5.22
C ILE A 233 17.62 -12.85 -6.24
N ARG A 234 18.23 -12.89 -7.44
CA ARG A 234 17.86 -13.81 -8.52
C ARG A 234 18.32 -15.26 -8.27
N ASN A 235 19.53 -15.43 -7.79
CA ASN A 235 20.20 -16.73 -7.77
C ASN A 235 20.47 -17.27 -6.36
N GLY A 236 20.15 -16.49 -5.33
CA GLY A 236 20.53 -16.79 -3.94
C GLY A 236 21.96 -16.35 -3.62
N LYS A 237 22.33 -16.49 -2.33
CA LYS A 237 23.72 -16.22 -1.92
C LYS A 237 24.65 -17.27 -2.56
N PRO A 238 25.81 -16.86 -3.09
CA PRO A 238 26.85 -17.83 -3.43
C PRO A 238 27.22 -18.61 -2.17
N GLN A 239 27.32 -19.94 -2.32
CA GLN A 239 27.76 -20.85 -1.24
C GLN A 239 29.25 -20.66 -0.96
#